data_ed25c343880aa05749433abc70c1a9ed
#
_entry.id   ed25c343880aa05749433abc70c1a9ed
#
_cell.length_a   1.000
_cell.length_b   1.000
_cell.length_c   1.000
_cell.angle_alpha   90.00
_cell.angle_beta   90.00
_cell.angle_gamma   90.00
#
_symmetry.space_group_name_H-M   'P 1'
#
loop_
_entity.id
_entity.type
_entity.pdbx_description
1 polymer ?
#
loop_
_entity_poly.entity_id
_entity_poly.type
_entity_poly.pdbx_seq_one_letter_code
_entity_poly.pdbx_strand_id
1 'polypeptide(L)'
;MSRLAVAGLAKRYKSRQVVKELSLEVSSGEVVGLLGPNGAGKTTAFYMIVGLVPCDQGTIFLDDEDLTRQPMHRRAKKGLGYLPQEASVFRQLSVEDNIRAILEVCPPPKGTTQAQALESLLEELHIGHIRKSLGQSLSGGERRRVEIARALAANPRFILLDEPFAGVDPISVIDIQRIIRHLSARNIGVLITDHNVRETLGICSRAYIVSSGSLIASGSADEILANREVREVYLGQDFRL
;
A
#
# COMPACT_ATOMS: atom_id res chain seq x y z
N MET A 1 1.90 18.28 -8.39
CA MET A 1 1.68 17.11 -7.52
C MET A 1 1.45 15.90 -8.40
N SER A 2 2.05 14.77 -8.06
CA SER A 2 1.82 13.52 -8.77
C SER A 2 0.53 12.86 -8.32
N ARG A 3 -0.18 12.15 -9.21
CA ARG A 3 -1.47 11.54 -8.94
C ARG A 3 -1.57 10.13 -9.53
N LEU A 4 -2.02 9.18 -8.71
CA LEU A 4 -2.49 7.88 -9.15
C LEU A 4 -4.02 7.97 -9.25
N ALA A 5 -4.56 7.85 -10.46
CA ALA A 5 -5.99 7.95 -10.75
C ALA A 5 -6.52 6.64 -11.31
N VAL A 6 -7.67 6.22 -10.81
CA VAL A 6 -8.39 5.02 -11.19
C VAL A 6 -9.81 5.40 -11.54
N ALA A 7 -10.28 5.06 -12.74
CA ALA A 7 -11.61 5.42 -13.20
C ALA A 7 -12.36 4.21 -13.75
N GLY A 8 -13.54 3.95 -13.20
CA GLY A 8 -14.50 2.97 -13.70
C GLY A 8 -14.00 1.52 -13.72
N LEU A 9 -13.10 1.12 -12.78
CA LEU A 9 -12.59 -0.26 -12.75
C LEU A 9 -13.70 -1.27 -12.54
N ALA A 10 -13.75 -2.27 -13.39
CA ALA A 10 -14.65 -3.40 -13.26
C ALA A 10 -13.93 -4.73 -13.43
N LYS A 11 -14.40 -5.74 -12.68
CA LYS A 11 -13.90 -7.12 -12.76
C LYS A 11 -15.01 -8.12 -12.53
N ARG A 12 -15.05 -9.10 -13.44
CA ARG A 12 -15.96 -10.25 -13.36
C ARG A 12 -15.17 -11.55 -13.35
N TYR A 13 -15.54 -12.46 -12.47
CA TYR A 13 -15.06 -13.85 -12.49
C TYR A 13 -16.26 -14.76 -12.77
N LYS A 14 -16.24 -15.42 -13.93
CA LYS A 14 -17.37 -16.23 -14.41
C LYS A 14 -18.68 -15.40 -14.43
N SER A 15 -19.70 -15.80 -13.66
CA SER A 15 -20.96 -15.09 -13.53
C SER A 15 -20.97 -13.95 -12.50
N ARG A 16 -19.97 -13.92 -11.58
CA ARG A 16 -19.94 -12.96 -10.47
C ARG A 16 -19.14 -11.72 -10.84
N GLN A 17 -19.77 -10.56 -10.81
CA GLN A 17 -19.09 -9.27 -10.88
C GLN A 17 -18.60 -8.89 -9.47
N VAL A 18 -17.27 -8.83 -9.30
CA VAL A 18 -16.63 -8.62 -8.01
C VAL A 18 -16.31 -7.14 -7.78
N VAL A 19 -15.96 -6.42 -8.84
CA VAL A 19 -15.77 -4.96 -8.82
C VAL A 19 -16.65 -4.34 -9.89
N LYS A 20 -17.37 -3.28 -9.52
CA LYS A 20 -18.34 -2.59 -10.34
C LYS A 20 -18.00 -1.10 -10.36
N GLU A 21 -17.44 -0.62 -11.47
CA GLU A 21 -17.23 0.81 -11.74
C GLU A 21 -16.52 1.59 -10.61
N LEU A 22 -15.50 0.96 -9.99
CA LEU A 22 -14.74 1.58 -8.90
C LEU A 22 -13.85 2.71 -9.44
N SER A 23 -13.97 3.90 -8.83
CA SER A 23 -13.12 5.05 -9.10
C SER A 23 -12.51 5.56 -7.79
N LEU A 24 -11.21 5.84 -7.81
CA LEU A 24 -10.48 6.44 -6.69
C LEU A 24 -9.24 7.20 -7.20
N GLU A 25 -8.71 8.05 -6.36
CA GLU A 25 -7.44 8.72 -6.62
C GLU A 25 -6.59 8.83 -5.36
N VAL A 26 -5.27 8.89 -5.56
CA VAL A 26 -4.28 9.11 -4.51
C VAL A 26 -3.31 10.18 -5.00
N SER A 27 -3.10 11.22 -4.22
CA SER A 27 -2.10 12.27 -4.49
C SER A 27 -0.77 11.93 -3.82
N SER A 28 0.33 12.49 -4.35
CA SER A 28 1.62 12.39 -3.67
C SER A 28 1.54 13.01 -2.27
N GLY A 29 2.10 12.33 -1.28
CA GLY A 29 2.03 12.75 0.13
C GLY A 29 0.70 12.49 0.83
N GLU A 30 -0.27 11.86 0.17
CA GLU A 30 -1.56 11.49 0.74
C GLU A 30 -1.55 10.04 1.22
N VAL A 31 -2.23 9.76 2.34
CA VAL A 31 -2.54 8.40 2.79
C VAL A 31 -4.02 8.15 2.58
N VAL A 32 -4.35 7.20 1.73
CA VAL A 32 -5.73 6.86 1.34
C VAL A 32 -6.05 5.43 1.75
N GLY A 33 -7.20 5.23 2.39
CA GLY A 33 -7.73 3.92 2.74
C GLY A 33 -8.71 3.40 1.70
N LEU A 34 -8.61 2.12 1.31
CA LEU A 34 -9.62 1.38 0.56
C LEU A 34 -10.21 0.32 1.47
N LEU A 35 -11.35 0.62 2.10
CA LEU A 35 -11.92 -0.13 3.20
C LEU A 35 -13.27 -0.75 2.81
N GLY A 36 -13.78 -1.65 3.65
CA GLY A 36 -15.07 -2.29 3.45
C GLY A 36 -15.10 -3.72 3.99
N PRO A 37 -16.25 -4.38 4.04
CA PRO A 37 -16.40 -5.73 4.56
C PRO A 37 -15.65 -6.78 3.74
N ASN A 38 -15.50 -7.97 4.31
CA ASN A 38 -14.90 -9.10 3.60
C ASN A 38 -15.73 -9.46 2.36
N GLY A 39 -15.02 -9.73 1.24
CA GLY A 39 -15.68 -10.02 -0.03
C GLY A 39 -16.25 -8.81 -0.78
N ALA A 40 -16.02 -7.58 -0.30
CA ALA A 40 -16.48 -6.35 -0.95
C ALA A 40 -15.78 -6.05 -2.29
N GLY A 41 -14.67 -6.71 -2.61
CA GLY A 41 -13.92 -6.50 -3.86
C GLY A 41 -12.62 -5.71 -3.70
N LYS A 42 -12.26 -5.29 -2.47
CA LYS A 42 -11.05 -4.49 -2.17
C LYS A 42 -9.77 -5.09 -2.75
N THR A 43 -9.44 -6.33 -2.37
CA THR A 43 -8.24 -7.04 -2.82
C THR A 43 -8.20 -7.17 -4.34
N THR A 44 -9.35 -7.44 -4.99
CA THR A 44 -9.43 -7.50 -6.46
C THR A 44 -9.14 -6.15 -7.09
N ALA A 45 -9.73 -5.07 -6.56
CA ALA A 45 -9.47 -3.70 -7.03
C ALA A 45 -7.99 -3.34 -6.84
N PHE A 46 -7.45 -3.64 -5.68
CA PHE A 46 -6.05 -3.41 -5.35
C PHE A 46 -5.11 -4.16 -6.31
N TYR A 47 -5.37 -5.44 -6.58
CA TYR A 47 -4.58 -6.24 -7.52
C TYR A 47 -4.69 -5.75 -8.97
N MET A 48 -5.83 -5.17 -9.38
CA MET A 48 -5.94 -4.50 -10.67
C MET A 48 -5.03 -3.26 -10.73
N ILE A 49 -4.98 -2.46 -9.66
CA ILE A 49 -4.13 -1.26 -9.58
C ILE A 49 -2.64 -1.64 -9.58
N VAL A 50 -2.26 -2.69 -8.85
CA VAL A 50 -0.88 -3.22 -8.85
C VAL A 50 -0.47 -3.82 -10.18
N GLY A 51 -1.43 -4.37 -10.94
CA GLY A 51 -1.19 -5.06 -12.22
C GLY A 51 -0.96 -6.56 -12.08
N LEU A 52 -1.41 -7.16 -10.97
CA LEU A 52 -1.47 -8.61 -10.74
C LEU A 52 -2.68 -9.26 -11.43
N VAL A 53 -3.79 -8.52 -11.54
CA VAL A 53 -5.02 -8.94 -12.19
C VAL A 53 -5.38 -7.91 -13.27
N PRO A 54 -5.68 -8.32 -14.51
CA PRO A 54 -6.18 -7.39 -15.52
C PRO A 54 -7.60 -6.95 -15.20
N CYS A 55 -7.89 -5.65 -15.36
CA CYS A 55 -9.26 -5.14 -15.31
C CYS A 55 -10.01 -5.51 -16.62
N ASP A 56 -11.33 -5.70 -16.50
CA ASP A 56 -12.19 -5.94 -17.66
C ASP A 56 -12.65 -4.61 -18.28
N GLN A 57 -12.83 -3.57 -17.44
CA GLN A 57 -13.18 -2.20 -17.83
C GLN A 57 -12.47 -1.19 -16.94
N GLY A 58 -12.47 0.07 -17.36
CA GLY A 58 -11.88 1.19 -16.65
C GLY A 58 -10.43 1.46 -17.01
N THR A 59 -9.86 2.45 -16.37
CA THR A 59 -8.51 2.95 -16.65
C THR A 59 -7.74 3.24 -15.37
N ILE A 60 -6.41 3.10 -15.45
CA ILE A 60 -5.47 3.38 -14.36
C ILE A 60 -4.39 4.31 -14.92
N PHE A 61 -4.26 5.50 -14.35
CA PHE A 61 -3.27 6.49 -14.73
C PHE A 61 -2.32 6.82 -13.59
N LEU A 62 -1.06 7.00 -13.93
CA LEU A 62 -0.07 7.62 -13.06
C LEU A 62 0.35 8.94 -13.72
N ASP A 63 -0.13 10.06 -13.20
CA ASP A 63 -0.15 11.35 -13.88
C ASP A 63 -0.84 11.25 -15.25
N ASP A 64 -0.13 11.55 -16.35
CA ASP A 64 -0.63 11.46 -17.71
C ASP A 64 -0.36 10.10 -18.37
N GLU A 65 0.22 9.16 -17.63
CA GLU A 65 0.64 7.88 -18.18
C GLU A 65 -0.37 6.77 -17.92
N ASP A 66 -0.86 6.15 -18.99
CA ASP A 66 -1.78 5.00 -18.92
C ASP A 66 -1.03 3.73 -18.48
N LEU A 67 -1.39 3.23 -17.30
CA LEU A 67 -0.90 1.96 -16.75
C LEU A 67 -1.86 0.79 -16.94
N THR A 68 -3.05 1.01 -17.49
CA THR A 68 -4.17 0.05 -17.48
C THR A 68 -3.77 -1.35 -17.95
N ARG A 69 -3.03 -1.42 -19.05
CA ARG A 69 -2.58 -2.70 -19.64
C ARG A 69 -1.12 -3.04 -19.33
N GLN A 70 -0.44 -2.22 -18.52
CA GLN A 70 0.95 -2.46 -18.20
C GLN A 70 1.09 -3.52 -17.10
N PRO A 71 2.00 -4.50 -17.26
CA PRO A 71 2.26 -5.51 -16.25
C PRO A 71 2.95 -4.90 -15.02
N MET A 72 2.81 -5.54 -13.86
CA MET A 72 3.30 -5.08 -12.56
C MET A 72 4.76 -4.55 -12.60
N HIS A 73 5.68 -5.27 -13.25
CA HIS A 73 7.09 -4.85 -13.32
C HIS A 73 7.32 -3.53 -14.06
N ARG A 74 6.47 -3.20 -15.05
CA ARG A 74 6.52 -1.89 -15.73
C ARG A 74 5.94 -0.79 -14.85
N ARG A 75 4.85 -1.08 -14.13
CA ARG A 75 4.28 -0.13 -13.16
C ARG A 75 5.28 0.17 -12.03
N ALA A 76 6.01 -0.84 -11.55
CA ALA A 76 7.06 -0.66 -10.56
C ALA A 76 8.18 0.28 -11.05
N LYS A 77 8.66 0.12 -12.30
CA LYS A 77 9.65 1.02 -12.92
C LYS A 77 9.17 2.46 -13.07
N LYS A 78 7.86 2.70 -13.05
CA LYS A 78 7.24 4.03 -13.10
C LYS A 78 6.99 4.63 -11.72
N GLY A 79 7.35 3.90 -10.67
CA GLY A 79 7.27 4.36 -9.29
C GLY A 79 6.03 3.86 -8.54
N LEU A 80 5.36 2.79 -8.98
CA LEU A 80 4.27 2.16 -8.24
C LEU A 80 4.79 0.97 -7.44
N GLY A 81 5.11 1.19 -6.15
CA GLY A 81 5.54 0.15 -5.22
C GLY A 81 4.36 -0.69 -4.70
N TYR A 82 4.62 -1.95 -4.37
CA TYR A 82 3.64 -2.85 -3.77
C TYR A 82 4.26 -3.64 -2.61
N LEU A 83 3.56 -3.64 -1.49
CA LEU A 83 3.92 -4.39 -0.31
C LEU A 83 2.79 -5.37 0.02
N PRO A 84 2.98 -6.67 -0.23
CA PRO A 84 1.96 -7.69 -0.02
C PRO A 84 1.69 -7.92 1.47
N GLN A 85 0.54 -8.56 1.76
CA GLN A 85 0.20 -9.05 3.09
C GLN A 85 1.18 -10.14 3.56
N GLU A 86 1.53 -11.07 2.67
CA GLU A 86 2.48 -12.14 2.96
C GLU A 86 3.92 -11.63 3.01
N ALA A 87 4.74 -12.28 3.84
CA ALA A 87 6.15 -11.94 3.98
C ALA A 87 6.91 -12.05 2.65
N SER A 88 7.51 -10.94 2.21
CA SER A 88 8.20 -10.81 0.94
C SER A 88 9.74 -10.75 1.04
N VAL A 89 10.30 -10.83 2.26
CA VAL A 89 11.76 -10.83 2.45
C VAL A 89 12.42 -12.08 1.84
N PHE A 90 13.59 -11.93 1.28
CA PHE A 90 14.44 -13.06 0.90
C PHE A 90 15.00 -13.70 2.16
N ARG A 91 14.44 -14.84 2.54
CA ARG A 91 14.65 -15.47 3.85
C ARG A 91 16.10 -15.85 4.14
N GLN A 92 16.85 -16.22 3.11
CA GLN A 92 18.26 -16.66 3.20
C GLN A 92 19.27 -15.52 2.99
N LEU A 93 18.83 -14.33 2.67
CA LEU A 93 19.69 -13.15 2.57
C LEU A 93 19.70 -12.37 3.87
N SER A 94 20.82 -11.68 4.14
CA SER A 94 20.90 -10.70 5.22
C SER A 94 19.97 -9.52 4.99
N VAL A 95 19.72 -8.71 6.01
CA VAL A 95 18.92 -7.47 5.88
C VAL A 95 19.55 -6.55 4.84
N GLU A 96 20.89 -6.33 4.91
CA GLU A 96 21.57 -5.47 3.94
C GLU A 96 21.53 -6.04 2.53
N ASP A 97 21.64 -7.36 2.35
CA ASP A 97 21.58 -7.98 1.02
C ASP A 97 20.16 -7.98 0.45
N ASN A 98 19.14 -8.07 1.30
CA ASN A 98 17.74 -7.86 0.91
C ASN A 98 17.52 -6.49 0.26
N ILE A 99 18.11 -5.42 0.83
CA ILE A 99 17.99 -4.06 0.30
C ILE A 99 18.89 -3.89 -0.92
N ARG A 100 20.13 -4.37 -0.85
CA ARG A 100 21.12 -4.29 -1.94
C ARG A 100 20.61 -4.93 -3.23
N ALA A 101 19.96 -6.10 -3.14
CA ALA A 101 19.37 -6.78 -4.29
C ALA A 101 18.37 -5.90 -5.06
N ILE A 102 17.64 -5.02 -4.36
CA ILE A 102 16.75 -4.06 -5.02
C ILE A 102 17.53 -2.89 -5.61
N LEU A 103 18.52 -2.35 -4.89
CA LEU A 103 19.36 -1.24 -5.38
C LEU A 103 20.16 -1.62 -6.63
N GLU A 104 20.50 -2.90 -6.82
CA GLU A 104 21.16 -3.39 -8.04
C GLU A 104 20.22 -3.34 -9.26
N VAL A 105 18.95 -3.68 -9.08
CA VAL A 105 17.94 -3.68 -10.15
C VAL A 105 17.34 -2.28 -10.38
N CYS A 106 17.24 -1.49 -9.31
CA CYS A 106 16.70 -0.13 -9.31
C CYS A 106 17.78 0.82 -8.77
N PRO A 107 18.70 1.30 -9.60
CA PRO A 107 19.78 2.18 -9.15
C PRO A 107 19.22 3.46 -8.52
N PRO A 108 19.88 3.97 -7.45
CA PRO A 108 19.46 5.20 -6.80
C PRO A 108 19.60 6.41 -7.76
N PRO A 109 18.96 7.54 -7.45
CA PRO A 109 19.04 8.76 -8.25
C PRO A 109 20.50 9.20 -8.47
N LYS A 110 20.74 9.93 -9.58
CA LYS A 110 22.07 10.46 -9.91
C LYS A 110 22.65 11.26 -8.74
N GLY A 111 23.89 11.02 -8.41
CA GLY A 111 24.59 11.67 -7.31
C GLY A 111 24.57 10.89 -5.98
N THR A 112 23.78 9.82 -5.89
CA THR A 112 23.77 8.93 -4.72
C THR A 112 24.34 7.56 -5.10
N THR A 113 25.32 7.08 -4.33
CA THR A 113 25.84 5.72 -4.54
C THR A 113 24.92 4.68 -3.92
N GLN A 114 25.01 3.42 -4.37
CA GLN A 114 24.25 2.33 -3.75
C GLN A 114 24.60 2.14 -2.27
N ALA A 115 25.86 2.34 -1.88
CA ALA A 115 26.28 2.28 -0.50
C ALA A 115 25.63 3.38 0.35
N GLN A 116 25.58 4.61 -0.13
CA GLN A 116 24.90 5.71 0.56
C GLN A 116 23.39 5.47 0.68
N ALA A 117 22.75 4.98 -0.38
CA ALA A 117 21.34 4.65 -0.35
C ALA A 117 21.02 3.52 0.65
N LEU A 118 21.88 2.49 0.71
CA LEU A 118 21.77 1.40 1.67
C LEU A 118 21.87 1.92 3.11
N GLU A 119 22.92 2.70 3.44
CA GLU A 119 23.11 3.23 4.80
C GLU A 119 21.94 4.14 5.21
N SER A 120 21.47 5.01 4.30
CA SER A 120 20.30 5.87 4.53
C SER A 120 19.04 5.07 4.87
N LEU A 121 18.76 3.98 4.14
CA LEU A 121 17.58 3.14 4.39
C LEU A 121 17.71 2.34 5.70
N LEU A 122 18.91 1.86 6.04
CA LEU A 122 19.16 1.17 7.31
C LEU A 122 18.94 2.09 8.52
N GLU A 123 19.38 3.34 8.41
CA GLU A 123 19.22 4.36 9.44
C GLU A 123 17.75 4.80 9.55
N GLU A 124 17.13 5.17 8.43
CA GLU A 124 15.75 5.66 8.33
C GLU A 124 14.74 4.68 8.93
N LEU A 125 14.91 3.39 8.68
CA LEU A 125 14.01 2.33 9.18
C LEU A 125 14.47 1.74 10.52
N HIS A 126 15.56 2.26 11.11
CA HIS A 126 16.15 1.79 12.38
C HIS A 126 16.45 0.27 12.37
N ILE A 127 16.99 -0.24 11.26
CA ILE A 127 17.35 -1.66 11.08
C ILE A 127 18.87 -1.90 10.96
N GLY A 128 19.69 -0.88 11.21
CA GLY A 128 21.15 -0.97 11.14
C GLY A 128 21.74 -2.00 12.12
N HIS A 129 21.15 -2.16 13.31
CA HIS A 129 21.60 -3.10 14.34
C HIS A 129 21.38 -4.58 13.94
N ILE A 130 20.47 -4.87 13.02
CA ILE A 130 20.18 -6.22 12.49
C ILE A 130 20.68 -6.43 11.06
N ARG A 131 21.54 -5.53 10.53
CA ARG A 131 21.96 -5.52 9.12
C ARG A 131 22.51 -6.86 8.61
N LYS A 132 23.16 -7.65 9.48
CA LYS A 132 23.72 -8.97 9.16
C LYS A 132 22.80 -10.13 9.49
N SER A 133 21.64 -9.89 10.12
CA SER A 133 20.66 -10.92 10.44
C SER A 133 20.00 -11.45 9.16
N LEU A 134 19.74 -12.75 9.10
CA LEU A 134 19.04 -13.37 7.98
C LEU A 134 17.53 -13.04 8.02
N GLY A 135 16.91 -12.87 6.86
CA GLY A 135 15.48 -12.56 6.75
C GLY A 135 14.56 -13.54 7.48
N GLN A 136 14.96 -14.81 7.59
CA GLN A 136 14.19 -15.84 8.32
C GLN A 136 14.23 -15.69 9.85
N SER A 137 15.21 -15.00 10.41
CA SER A 137 15.40 -14.80 11.86
C SER A 137 14.72 -13.53 12.40
N LEU A 138 14.13 -12.72 11.53
CA LEU A 138 13.54 -11.44 11.91
C LEU A 138 12.19 -11.63 12.60
N SER A 139 11.95 -10.84 13.66
CA SER A 139 10.62 -10.67 14.23
C SER A 139 9.64 -10.07 13.21
N GLY A 140 8.34 -10.12 13.49
CA GLY A 140 7.32 -9.57 12.59
C GLY A 140 7.53 -8.08 12.27
N GLY A 141 7.81 -7.27 13.29
CA GLY A 141 8.06 -5.84 13.13
C GLY A 141 9.36 -5.53 12.38
N GLU A 142 10.47 -6.22 12.70
CA GLU A 142 11.74 -6.07 11.99
C GLU A 142 11.61 -6.45 10.52
N ARG A 143 10.96 -7.59 10.24
CA ARG A 143 10.68 -8.05 8.88
C ARG A 143 9.89 -6.99 8.09
N ARG A 144 8.84 -6.41 8.68
CA ARG A 144 8.03 -5.38 8.03
C ARG A 144 8.85 -4.13 7.69
N ARG A 145 9.74 -3.70 8.59
CA ARG A 145 10.67 -2.58 8.32
C ARG A 145 11.62 -2.89 7.16
N VAL A 146 12.15 -4.11 7.09
CA VAL A 146 13.02 -4.55 5.97
C VAL A 146 12.25 -4.58 4.66
N GLU A 147 11.00 -5.05 4.64
CA GLU A 147 10.14 -5.05 3.46
C GLU A 147 9.87 -3.63 2.95
N ILE A 148 9.61 -2.70 3.87
CA ILE A 148 9.42 -1.28 3.53
C ILE A 148 10.74 -0.68 3.02
N ALA A 149 11.89 -0.98 3.64
CA ALA A 149 13.19 -0.53 3.14
C ALA A 149 13.45 -1.01 1.71
N ARG A 150 13.10 -2.26 1.40
CA ARG A 150 13.18 -2.80 0.04
C ARG A 150 12.24 -2.07 -0.94
N ALA A 151 11.02 -1.77 -0.51
CA ALA A 151 10.09 -1.00 -1.33
C ALA A 151 10.63 0.41 -1.61
N LEU A 152 11.20 1.07 -0.60
CA LEU A 152 11.83 2.40 -0.73
C LEU A 152 13.09 2.39 -1.59
N ALA A 153 13.87 1.30 -1.58
CA ALA A 153 15.05 1.14 -2.43
C ALA A 153 14.72 1.26 -3.93
N ALA A 154 13.48 0.93 -4.33
CA ALA A 154 13.00 1.12 -5.70
C ALA A 154 12.61 2.58 -6.03
N ASN A 155 12.77 3.53 -5.09
CA ASN A 155 12.41 4.94 -5.20
C ASN A 155 10.97 5.16 -5.71
N PRO A 156 9.95 4.64 -5.00
CA PRO A 156 8.57 4.71 -5.44
C PRO A 156 7.99 6.12 -5.28
N ARG A 157 7.05 6.48 -6.16
CA ARG A 157 6.21 7.69 -6.05
C ARG A 157 4.92 7.38 -5.28
N PHE A 158 4.44 6.14 -5.40
CA PHE A 158 3.28 5.60 -4.70
C PHE A 158 3.61 4.22 -4.15
N ILE A 159 3.09 3.90 -2.97
CA ILE A 159 3.19 2.57 -2.37
C ILE A 159 1.79 2.06 -2.05
N LEU A 160 1.51 0.85 -2.50
CA LEU A 160 0.29 0.12 -2.18
C LEU A 160 0.59 -0.89 -1.08
N LEU A 161 -0.10 -0.77 0.06
CA LEU A 161 0.05 -1.62 1.24
C LEU A 161 -1.17 -2.52 1.39
N ASP A 162 -0.96 -3.83 1.23
CA ASP A 162 -2.03 -4.83 1.37
C ASP A 162 -2.04 -5.36 2.81
N GLU A 163 -3.10 -5.04 3.55
CA GLU A 163 -3.33 -5.41 4.94
C GLU A 163 -2.09 -5.24 5.86
N PRO A 164 -1.51 -4.03 5.96
CA PRO A 164 -0.27 -3.81 6.71
C PRO A 164 -0.38 -4.08 8.21
N PHE A 165 -1.58 -4.08 8.79
CA PHE A 165 -1.83 -4.31 10.22
C PHE A 165 -2.30 -5.73 10.52
N ALA A 166 -2.46 -6.60 9.52
CA ALA A 166 -2.96 -7.96 9.72
C ALA A 166 -1.96 -8.82 10.51
N GLY A 167 -2.43 -9.42 11.61
CA GLY A 167 -1.62 -10.31 12.44
C GLY A 167 -0.44 -9.65 13.13
N VAL A 168 -0.48 -8.34 13.32
CA VAL A 168 0.57 -7.53 13.96
C VAL A 168 0.13 -7.19 15.40
N ASP A 169 1.07 -7.22 16.34
CA ASP A 169 0.82 -6.82 17.72
C ASP A 169 0.62 -5.28 17.84
N PRO A 170 -0.09 -4.79 18.88
CA PRO A 170 -0.44 -3.37 19.00
C PRO A 170 0.77 -2.41 19.01
N ILE A 171 1.91 -2.82 19.55
CA ILE A 171 3.11 -1.99 19.59
C ILE A 171 3.68 -1.84 18.18
N SER A 172 3.75 -2.94 17.45
CA SER A 172 4.20 -2.97 16.07
C SER A 172 3.26 -2.22 15.11
N VAL A 173 1.94 -2.20 15.40
CA VAL A 173 0.97 -1.36 14.64
C VAL A 173 1.34 0.12 14.74
N ILE A 174 1.66 0.63 15.94
CA ILE A 174 2.08 2.03 16.13
C ILE A 174 3.34 2.35 15.32
N ASP A 175 4.29 1.43 15.29
CA ASP A 175 5.52 1.59 14.51
C ASP A 175 5.24 1.63 13.00
N ILE A 176 4.38 0.74 12.49
CA ILE A 176 3.97 0.74 11.08
C ILE A 176 3.23 2.05 10.73
N GLN A 177 2.33 2.51 11.61
CA GLN A 177 1.66 3.81 11.42
C GLN A 177 2.64 4.99 11.34
N ARG A 178 3.69 5.00 12.18
CA ARG A 178 4.76 6.02 12.11
C ARG A 178 5.49 5.97 10.77
N ILE A 179 5.83 4.76 10.30
CA ILE A 179 6.47 4.58 9.01
C ILE A 179 5.57 5.07 7.87
N ILE A 180 4.28 4.75 7.87
CA ILE A 180 3.35 5.22 6.85
C ILE A 180 3.25 6.75 6.83
N ARG A 181 3.17 7.40 8.00
CA ARG A 181 3.21 8.87 8.09
C ARG A 181 4.54 9.43 7.57
N HIS A 182 5.64 8.75 7.84
CA HIS A 182 6.95 9.14 7.32
C HIS A 182 7.01 9.04 5.77
N LEU A 183 6.44 7.99 5.17
CA LEU A 183 6.33 7.87 3.71
C LEU A 183 5.55 9.04 3.10
N SER A 184 4.42 9.39 3.69
CA SER A 184 3.60 10.54 3.29
C SER A 184 4.38 11.87 3.42
N ALA A 185 5.11 12.07 4.51
CA ALA A 185 5.98 13.25 4.70
C ALA A 185 7.11 13.34 3.66
N ARG A 186 7.54 12.22 3.08
CA ARG A 186 8.46 12.16 1.94
C ARG A 186 7.79 12.39 0.59
N ASN A 187 6.56 12.84 0.58
CA ASN A 187 5.77 13.07 -0.64
C ASN A 187 5.46 11.80 -1.44
N ILE A 188 5.49 10.62 -0.80
CA ILE A 188 5.06 9.34 -1.37
C ILE A 188 3.56 9.19 -1.11
N GLY A 189 2.77 8.97 -2.16
CA GLY A 189 1.34 8.65 -2.00
C GLY A 189 1.18 7.20 -1.52
N VAL A 190 0.29 6.97 -0.54
CA VAL A 190 0.09 5.64 0.04
C VAL A 190 -1.37 5.23 -0.12
N LEU A 191 -1.61 4.05 -0.71
CA LEU A 191 -2.92 3.41 -0.73
C LEU A 191 -2.88 2.17 0.17
N ILE A 192 -3.81 2.10 1.13
CA ILE A 192 -3.87 1.01 2.11
C ILE A 192 -5.19 0.27 1.95
N THR A 193 -5.16 -1.06 1.92
CA THR A 193 -6.33 -1.88 2.21
C THR A 193 -6.10 -2.63 3.51
N ASP A 194 -7.08 -2.61 4.41
CA ASP A 194 -7.02 -3.35 5.66
C ASP A 194 -8.45 -3.66 6.14
N HIS A 195 -8.56 -4.67 7.00
CA HIS A 195 -9.77 -4.97 7.74
C HIS A 195 -9.79 -4.27 9.10
N ASN A 196 -8.67 -3.76 9.56
CA ASN A 196 -8.48 -3.02 10.82
C ASN A 196 -8.84 -1.55 10.62
N VAL A 197 -10.14 -1.27 10.62
CA VAL A 197 -10.71 0.03 10.26
C VAL A 197 -10.17 1.15 11.13
N ARG A 198 -10.12 0.93 12.45
CA ARG A 198 -9.70 1.93 13.43
C ARG A 198 -8.27 2.39 13.16
N GLU A 199 -7.35 1.42 13.01
CA GLU A 199 -5.94 1.69 12.79
C GLU A 199 -5.69 2.40 11.45
N THR A 200 -6.48 2.03 10.42
CA THR A 200 -6.35 2.59 9.09
C THR A 200 -6.95 4.00 9.02
N LEU A 201 -8.18 4.22 9.50
CA LEU A 201 -8.79 5.55 9.50
C LEU A 201 -8.00 6.55 10.34
N GLY A 202 -7.36 6.11 11.43
CA GLY A 202 -6.53 6.95 12.30
C GLY A 202 -5.27 7.54 11.63
N ILE A 203 -4.92 7.10 10.43
CA ILE A 203 -3.76 7.59 9.67
C ILE A 203 -4.10 8.07 8.25
N CYS A 204 -5.30 7.79 7.76
CA CYS A 204 -5.71 8.20 6.43
C CYS A 204 -6.17 9.65 6.40
N SER A 205 -5.74 10.39 5.36
CA SER A 205 -6.30 11.70 5.03
C SER A 205 -7.71 11.56 4.47
N ARG A 206 -7.95 10.47 3.73
CA ARG A 206 -9.21 10.15 3.08
C ARG A 206 -9.37 8.62 2.96
N ALA A 207 -10.61 8.16 2.96
CA ALA A 207 -10.92 6.76 2.72
C ALA A 207 -12.04 6.59 1.68
N TYR A 208 -12.00 5.46 0.99
CA TYR A 208 -13.03 4.95 0.08
C TYR A 208 -13.62 3.69 0.69
N ILE A 209 -14.93 3.64 0.86
CA ILE A 209 -15.63 2.48 1.42
C ILE A 209 -16.29 1.70 0.29
N VAL A 210 -15.89 0.45 0.14
CA VAL A 210 -16.43 -0.46 -0.90
C VAL A 210 -17.35 -1.48 -0.25
N SER A 211 -18.52 -1.67 -0.83
CA SER A 211 -19.46 -2.74 -0.46
C SER A 211 -20.02 -3.39 -1.73
N SER A 212 -20.08 -4.72 -1.75
CA SER A 212 -20.64 -5.50 -2.88
C SER A 212 -20.09 -5.11 -4.25
N GLY A 213 -18.80 -4.74 -4.31
CA GLY A 213 -18.09 -4.36 -5.52
C GLY A 213 -18.26 -2.90 -5.95
N SER A 214 -19.03 -2.08 -5.22
CA SER A 214 -19.28 -0.68 -5.52
C SER A 214 -18.76 0.24 -4.42
N LEU A 215 -18.41 1.47 -4.78
CA LEU A 215 -18.11 2.53 -3.82
C LEU A 215 -19.41 3.02 -3.19
N ILE A 216 -19.49 3.02 -1.84
CA ILE A 216 -20.67 3.51 -1.12
C ILE A 216 -20.40 4.85 -0.40
N ALA A 217 -19.15 5.15 -0.08
CA ALA A 217 -18.76 6.42 0.53
C ALA A 217 -17.29 6.74 0.24
N SER A 218 -16.96 8.04 0.24
CA SER A 218 -15.60 8.54 0.25
C SER A 218 -15.53 9.85 1.01
N GLY A 219 -14.44 10.10 1.72
CA GLY A 219 -14.24 11.31 2.50
C GLY A 219 -13.19 11.14 3.60
N SER A 220 -13.08 12.13 4.47
CA SER A 220 -12.27 12.10 5.70
C SER A 220 -12.77 11.02 6.68
N ALA A 221 -11.97 10.70 7.69
CA ALA A 221 -12.38 9.77 8.74
C ALA A 221 -13.70 10.18 9.39
N ASP A 222 -13.87 11.48 9.69
CA ASP A 222 -15.08 12.00 10.33
C ASP A 222 -16.32 11.86 9.42
N GLU A 223 -16.18 12.15 8.11
CA GLU A 223 -17.26 11.97 7.13
C GLU A 223 -17.67 10.50 6.99
N ILE A 224 -16.69 9.61 6.96
CA ILE A 224 -16.93 8.16 6.90
C ILE A 224 -17.66 7.67 8.17
N LEU A 225 -17.25 8.14 9.35
CA LEU A 225 -17.86 7.76 10.63
C LEU A 225 -19.28 8.32 10.79
N ALA A 226 -19.56 9.49 10.22
CA ALA A 226 -20.88 10.11 10.22
C ALA A 226 -21.84 9.48 9.20
N ASN A 227 -21.32 8.74 8.21
CA ASN A 227 -22.13 8.17 7.14
C ASN A 227 -22.99 7.01 7.65
N ARG A 228 -24.33 7.16 7.54
CA ARG A 228 -25.31 6.18 8.03
C ARG A 228 -25.18 4.83 7.31
N GLU A 229 -25.05 4.82 5.99
CA GLU A 229 -24.91 3.59 5.21
C GLU A 229 -23.63 2.81 5.57
N VAL A 230 -22.54 3.51 5.76
CA VAL A 230 -21.26 2.89 6.20
C VAL A 230 -21.40 2.26 7.57
N ARG A 231 -22.09 2.92 8.51
CA ARG A 231 -22.38 2.37 9.84
C ARG A 231 -23.24 1.11 9.77
N GLU A 232 -24.30 1.14 8.98
CA GLU A 232 -25.21 0.00 8.85
C GLU A 232 -24.55 -1.21 8.18
N VAL A 233 -23.73 -1.00 7.16
CA VAL A 233 -23.16 -2.08 6.31
C VAL A 233 -21.81 -2.58 6.81
N TYR A 234 -21.01 -1.72 7.49
CA TYR A 234 -19.61 -2.05 7.73
C TYR A 234 -19.13 -1.84 9.16
N LEU A 235 -19.37 -0.66 9.76
CA LEU A 235 -18.78 -0.31 11.05
C LEU A 235 -19.56 -0.83 12.26
N GLY A 236 -20.88 -0.92 12.15
CA GLY A 236 -21.79 -1.09 13.28
C GLY A 236 -22.13 0.24 13.95
N GLN A 237 -23.26 0.27 14.69
CA GLN A 237 -23.82 1.50 15.24
C GLN A 237 -22.96 2.10 16.36
N ASP A 238 -22.26 1.25 17.14
CA ASP A 238 -21.47 1.65 18.32
C ASP A 238 -19.98 1.89 18.03
N PHE A 239 -19.57 1.86 16.75
CA PHE A 239 -18.16 2.05 16.38
C PHE A 239 -17.69 3.47 16.70
N ARG A 240 -16.52 3.57 17.38
CA ARG A 240 -15.78 4.79 17.68
C ARG A 240 -14.30 4.60 17.37
N LEU A 241 -13.60 5.65 16.93
CA LEU A 241 -12.14 5.69 16.78
C LEU A 241 -11.43 5.67 18.12
#